data_b8072b488abaa9c0563416c0b9bdd05c
#
_entry.id   b8072b488abaa9c0563416c0b9bdd05c
#
_cell.length_a   1.000
_cell.length_b   1.000
_cell.length_c   1.000
_cell.angle_alpha   90.00
_cell.angle_beta   90.00
_cell.angle_gamma   90.00
#
_symmetry.space_group_name_H-M   'P 1'
#
loop_
_entity.id
_entity.type
_entity.pdbx_description
1 polymer ?
#
loop_
_entity_poly.entity_id
_entity_poly.type
_entity_poly.pdbx_seq_one_letter_code
_entity_poly.pdbx_strand_id
1 'polypeptide(L)'
;EYKLLNALTCAIKEFDQQVFAKSVNWIIGLSGGLDSSINAALLVLALGNERVIGYNMASRYNSDMTKDNAQILADNLMIKYHQGSIEKIVEATTLTMQEYGYYDSDKGLSLENSQARIRGHLLSSFASCEKGVVINNGNKIEVALGYCTLYGDTIGALSPLGDLTKVQLFALAKQLNQVLGKPVIPTNLLPELKDEKMLWEMKPSAELKEDQIDPMKWFYHDGSIYQSEIGKWLKYYGLDKPQAFIEDLEWLLKTISLNVFKRIQMPPIVMVSRGSFGNDFREAQLKFQPSDRYLALKAE
;
A
#
# COMPACT_ATOMS: atom_id res chain seq x y z
N GLU A 1 9.13 -23.95 0.08
CA GLU A 1 9.93 -22.72 -0.04
C GLU A 1 9.08 -21.49 -0.37
N TYR A 2 7.97 -21.65 -1.10
CA TYR A 2 7.08 -20.55 -1.52
C TYR A 2 5.71 -20.56 -0.82
N LYS A 3 5.66 -20.90 0.47
CA LYS A 3 4.39 -21.08 1.21
C LYS A 3 3.50 -19.83 1.18
N LEU A 4 4.09 -18.64 1.39
CA LEU A 4 3.34 -17.40 1.38
C LEU A 4 2.81 -17.07 -0.02
N LEU A 5 3.64 -17.18 -1.05
CA LEU A 5 3.25 -16.97 -2.43
C LEU A 5 2.09 -17.90 -2.84
N ASN A 6 2.20 -19.18 -2.50
CA ASN A 6 1.16 -20.18 -2.79
C ASN A 6 -0.15 -19.88 -2.03
N ALA A 7 -0.05 -19.45 -0.76
CA ALA A 7 -1.22 -19.09 0.03
C ALA A 7 -1.97 -17.90 -0.58
N LEU A 8 -1.24 -16.86 -1.00
CA LEU A 8 -1.83 -15.65 -1.60
C LEU A 8 -2.47 -15.94 -2.97
N THR A 9 -1.77 -16.67 -3.83
CA THR A 9 -2.31 -17.02 -5.16
C THR A 9 -3.52 -17.95 -5.06
N CYS A 10 -3.50 -18.90 -4.11
CA CYS A 10 -4.64 -19.76 -3.81
C CYS A 10 -5.82 -18.93 -3.28
N ALA A 11 -5.60 -18.03 -2.33
CA ALA A 11 -6.65 -17.19 -1.77
C ALA A 11 -7.31 -16.28 -2.82
N ILE A 12 -6.53 -15.68 -3.72
CA ILE A 12 -7.06 -14.88 -4.83
C ILE A 12 -7.92 -15.75 -5.75
N LYS A 13 -7.43 -16.93 -6.12
CA LYS A 13 -8.15 -17.85 -6.99
C LYS A 13 -9.45 -18.34 -6.38
N GLU A 14 -9.41 -18.76 -5.12
CA GLU A 14 -10.60 -19.22 -4.40
C GLU A 14 -11.63 -18.10 -4.21
N PHE A 15 -11.17 -16.90 -3.85
CA PHE A 15 -12.06 -15.73 -3.74
C PHE A 15 -12.76 -15.44 -5.07
N ASP A 16 -12.01 -15.41 -6.17
CA ASP A 16 -12.55 -15.16 -7.50
C ASP A 16 -13.61 -16.21 -7.89
N GLN A 17 -13.34 -17.49 -7.63
CA GLN A 17 -14.24 -18.58 -7.99
C GLN A 17 -15.50 -18.65 -7.12
N GLN A 18 -15.40 -18.32 -5.83
CA GLN A 18 -16.50 -18.45 -4.89
C GLN A 18 -17.40 -17.21 -4.84
N VAL A 19 -16.83 -16.01 -5.05
CA VAL A 19 -17.57 -14.74 -4.95
C VAL A 19 -18.26 -14.39 -6.26
N PHE A 20 -17.62 -14.68 -7.39
CA PHE A 20 -18.15 -14.29 -8.70
C PHE A 20 -18.73 -15.47 -9.46
N ALA A 21 -20.02 -15.38 -9.81
CA ALA A 21 -20.73 -16.42 -10.58
C ALA A 21 -20.19 -16.62 -12.00
N LYS A 22 -19.49 -15.63 -12.54
CA LYS A 22 -18.79 -15.65 -13.84
C LYS A 22 -17.42 -15.02 -13.67
N SER A 23 -16.47 -15.42 -14.52
CA SER A 23 -15.17 -14.77 -14.57
C SER A 23 -15.29 -13.26 -14.78
N VAL A 24 -14.68 -12.49 -13.89
CA VAL A 24 -14.59 -11.03 -13.97
C VAL A 24 -13.17 -10.60 -14.29
N ASN A 25 -13.01 -9.42 -14.85
CA ASN A 25 -11.69 -8.81 -14.99
C ASN A 25 -11.24 -8.20 -13.66
N TRP A 26 -9.95 -8.23 -13.38
CA TRP A 26 -9.36 -7.60 -12.22
C TRP A 26 -8.64 -6.31 -12.62
N ILE A 27 -9.14 -5.21 -12.10
CA ILE A 27 -8.66 -3.86 -12.40
C ILE A 27 -7.69 -3.44 -11.32
N ILE A 28 -6.50 -3.03 -11.74
CA ILE A 28 -5.45 -2.60 -10.81
C ILE A 28 -4.90 -1.23 -11.16
N GLY A 29 -4.78 -0.35 -10.15
CA GLY A 29 -4.01 0.86 -10.26
C GLY A 29 -2.52 0.54 -10.21
N LEU A 30 -1.80 0.75 -11.31
CA LEU A 30 -0.36 0.55 -11.41
C LEU A 30 0.35 1.89 -11.20
N SER A 31 0.78 2.15 -9.97
CA SER A 31 1.53 3.36 -9.64
C SER A 31 2.99 3.32 -10.08
N GLY A 32 3.51 2.14 -10.41
CA GLY A 32 4.95 1.89 -10.59
C GLY A 32 5.70 1.67 -9.28
N GLY A 33 4.99 1.62 -8.15
CA GLY A 33 5.51 1.27 -6.84
C GLY A 33 5.47 -0.24 -6.56
N LEU A 34 6.10 -0.65 -5.46
CA LEU A 34 6.29 -2.06 -5.09
C LEU A 34 4.95 -2.81 -4.91
N ASP A 35 4.02 -2.23 -4.15
CA ASP A 35 2.80 -2.92 -3.73
C ASP A 35 1.90 -3.24 -4.93
N SER A 36 1.67 -2.27 -5.81
CA SER A 36 0.92 -2.48 -7.05
C SER A 36 1.62 -3.48 -7.99
N SER A 37 2.95 -3.49 -8.02
CA SER A 37 3.72 -4.42 -8.82
C SER A 37 3.57 -5.86 -8.33
N ILE A 38 3.64 -6.08 -7.01
CA ILE A 38 3.44 -7.39 -6.40
C ILE A 38 2.01 -7.89 -6.64
N ASN A 39 1.00 -7.04 -6.41
CA ASN A 39 -0.40 -7.43 -6.63
C ASN A 39 -0.69 -7.80 -8.08
N ALA A 40 -0.15 -7.06 -9.05
CA ALA A 40 -0.30 -7.39 -10.47
C ALA A 40 0.29 -8.78 -10.79
N ALA A 41 1.50 -9.07 -10.28
CA ALA A 41 2.15 -10.35 -10.47
C ALA A 41 1.38 -11.50 -9.79
N LEU A 42 0.84 -11.29 -8.58
CA LEU A 42 0.00 -12.27 -7.88
C LEU A 42 -1.30 -12.56 -8.65
N LEU A 43 -1.96 -11.52 -9.17
CA LEU A 43 -3.18 -11.67 -9.98
C LEU A 43 -2.90 -12.49 -11.25
N VAL A 44 -1.81 -12.19 -11.96
CA VAL A 44 -1.42 -12.92 -13.17
C VAL A 44 -1.10 -14.39 -12.86
N LEU A 45 -0.39 -14.68 -11.77
CA LEU A 45 -0.11 -16.05 -11.35
C LEU A 45 -1.37 -16.82 -10.94
N ALA A 46 -2.33 -16.14 -10.30
CA ALA A 46 -3.55 -16.78 -9.82
C ALA A 46 -4.59 -17.00 -10.93
N LEU A 47 -4.75 -16.03 -11.85
CA LEU A 47 -5.89 -15.92 -12.76
C LEU A 47 -5.54 -15.86 -14.24
N GLY A 48 -4.26 -15.67 -14.58
CA GLY A 48 -3.80 -15.43 -15.95
C GLY A 48 -3.80 -13.93 -16.32
N ASN A 49 -2.93 -13.58 -17.25
CA ASN A 49 -2.72 -12.19 -17.70
C ASN A 49 -3.91 -11.58 -18.45
N GLU A 50 -4.69 -12.41 -19.12
CA GLU A 50 -5.88 -12.00 -19.90
C GLU A 50 -6.98 -11.34 -19.05
N ARG A 51 -6.99 -11.64 -17.75
CA ARG A 51 -7.99 -11.16 -16.80
C ARG A 51 -7.53 -9.96 -15.98
N VAL A 52 -6.31 -9.48 -16.16
CA VAL A 52 -5.72 -8.38 -15.41
C VAL A 52 -5.57 -7.16 -16.30
N ILE A 53 -6.11 -6.02 -15.86
CA ILE A 53 -6.04 -4.76 -16.58
C ILE A 53 -5.44 -3.70 -15.69
N GLY A 54 -4.29 -3.17 -16.08
CA GLY A 54 -3.54 -2.15 -15.37
C GLY A 54 -3.86 -0.73 -15.83
N TYR A 55 -4.03 0.18 -14.87
CA TYR A 55 -4.21 1.61 -15.15
C TYR A 55 -3.18 2.44 -14.40
N ASN A 56 -2.35 3.18 -15.13
CA ASN A 56 -1.53 4.24 -14.56
C ASN A 56 -2.25 5.58 -14.70
N MET A 57 -2.44 6.26 -13.59
CA MET A 57 -3.17 7.53 -13.48
C MET A 57 -2.26 8.58 -12.87
N ALA A 58 -1.32 9.07 -13.70
CA ALA A 58 -0.28 9.99 -13.27
C ALA A 58 -0.83 11.37 -12.90
N SER A 59 -0.20 12.00 -11.92
CA SER A 59 -0.30 13.42 -11.63
C SER A 59 1.04 14.11 -11.91
N ARG A 60 1.09 15.42 -11.74
CA ARG A 60 2.32 16.22 -11.88
C ARG A 60 3.45 15.81 -10.93
N TYR A 61 3.11 15.12 -9.84
CA TYR A 61 4.05 14.69 -8.81
C TYR A 61 4.68 13.32 -9.09
N ASN A 62 4.16 12.57 -10.07
CA ASN A 62 4.72 11.26 -10.41
C ASN A 62 6.01 11.41 -11.23
N SER A 63 7.07 10.77 -10.76
CA SER A 63 8.36 10.74 -11.46
C SER A 63 8.28 9.96 -12.78
N ASP A 64 9.19 10.23 -13.71
CA ASP A 64 9.25 9.42 -14.93
C ASP A 64 9.65 7.98 -14.61
N MET A 65 10.51 7.76 -13.60
CA MET A 65 10.89 6.42 -13.15
C MET A 65 9.69 5.57 -12.71
N THR A 66 8.71 6.14 -12.00
CA THR A 66 7.49 5.40 -11.61
C THR A 66 6.60 5.07 -12.79
N LYS A 67 6.49 5.97 -13.75
CA LYS A 67 5.76 5.73 -15.00
C LYS A 67 6.40 4.61 -15.82
N ASP A 68 7.73 4.63 -15.95
CA ASP A 68 8.51 3.62 -16.65
C ASP A 68 8.39 2.25 -15.96
N ASN A 69 8.50 2.21 -14.63
CA ASN A 69 8.31 0.98 -13.86
C ASN A 69 6.93 0.35 -14.11
N ALA A 70 5.86 1.15 -14.16
CA ALA A 70 4.51 0.65 -14.41
C ALA A 70 4.37 0.06 -15.83
N GLN A 71 4.94 0.71 -16.83
CA GLN A 71 4.94 0.21 -18.21
C GLN A 71 5.77 -1.08 -18.32
N ILE A 72 7.00 -1.09 -17.82
CA ILE A 72 7.90 -2.26 -17.83
C ILE A 72 7.23 -3.46 -17.15
N LEU A 73 6.58 -3.24 -16.01
CA LEU A 73 5.84 -4.29 -15.31
C LEU A 73 4.72 -4.85 -16.18
N ALA A 74 3.90 -3.98 -16.78
CA ALA A 74 2.78 -4.38 -17.61
C ALA A 74 3.22 -5.21 -18.84
N ASP A 75 4.29 -4.76 -19.50
CA ASP A 75 4.90 -5.47 -20.63
C ASP A 75 5.47 -6.83 -20.20
N ASN A 76 6.16 -6.88 -19.06
CA ASN A 76 6.70 -8.12 -18.53
C ASN A 76 5.63 -9.13 -18.13
N LEU A 77 4.49 -8.67 -17.62
CA LEU A 77 3.33 -9.50 -17.26
C LEU A 77 2.42 -9.78 -18.46
N MET A 78 2.62 -9.10 -19.59
CA MET A 78 1.78 -9.19 -20.80
C MET A 78 0.30 -8.89 -20.50
N ILE A 79 0.03 -7.94 -19.63
CA ILE A 79 -1.33 -7.51 -19.28
C ILE A 79 -1.79 -6.32 -20.13
N LYS A 80 -3.10 -6.18 -20.29
CA LYS A 80 -3.69 -4.96 -20.88
C LYS A 80 -3.36 -3.77 -19.97
N TYR A 81 -2.82 -2.70 -20.55
CA TYR A 81 -2.34 -1.55 -19.80
C TYR A 81 -2.80 -0.24 -20.43
N HIS A 82 -3.21 0.69 -19.57
CA HIS A 82 -3.62 2.03 -19.96
C HIS A 82 -2.90 3.06 -19.10
N GLN A 83 -2.43 4.11 -19.74
CA GLN A 83 -1.78 5.25 -19.06
C GLN A 83 -2.52 6.54 -19.38
N GLY A 84 -2.72 7.35 -18.35
CA GLY A 84 -3.36 8.65 -18.48
C GLY A 84 -3.04 9.59 -17.33
N SER A 85 -3.52 10.83 -17.42
CA SER A 85 -3.33 11.85 -16.38
C SER A 85 -4.65 12.19 -15.70
N ILE A 86 -4.60 12.41 -14.38
CA ILE A 86 -5.74 12.89 -13.58
C ILE A 86 -5.81 14.41 -13.46
N GLU A 87 -4.85 15.15 -14.00
CA GLU A 87 -4.71 16.61 -13.78
C GLU A 87 -5.98 17.40 -14.11
N LYS A 88 -6.65 17.11 -15.22
CA LYS A 88 -7.89 17.79 -15.59
C LYS A 88 -8.99 17.66 -14.53
N ILE A 89 -9.09 16.48 -13.90
CA ILE A 89 -10.10 16.23 -12.85
C ILE A 89 -9.67 16.90 -11.55
N VAL A 90 -8.37 16.88 -11.25
CA VAL A 90 -7.81 17.59 -10.08
C VAL A 90 -8.08 19.08 -10.18
N GLU A 91 -7.80 19.70 -11.33
CA GLU A 91 -8.07 21.12 -11.58
C GLU A 91 -9.57 21.45 -11.45
N ALA A 92 -10.44 20.67 -12.08
CA ALA A 92 -11.88 20.86 -11.99
C ALA A 92 -12.39 20.71 -10.54
N THR A 93 -11.87 19.75 -9.79
CA THR A 93 -12.21 19.55 -8.38
C THR A 93 -11.76 20.75 -7.55
N THR A 94 -10.55 21.25 -7.76
CA THR A 94 -10.01 22.42 -7.06
C THR A 94 -10.85 23.66 -7.32
N LEU A 95 -11.18 23.93 -8.58
CA LEU A 95 -12.02 25.07 -8.96
C LEU A 95 -13.40 24.99 -8.31
N THR A 96 -14.02 23.81 -8.35
CA THR A 96 -15.31 23.59 -7.69
C THR A 96 -15.22 23.85 -6.18
N MET A 97 -14.18 23.36 -5.51
CA MET A 97 -14.01 23.61 -4.07
C MET A 97 -13.82 25.11 -3.76
N GLN A 98 -13.16 25.85 -4.63
CA GLN A 98 -13.02 27.31 -4.50
C GLN A 98 -14.38 28.03 -4.61
N GLU A 99 -15.29 27.56 -5.44
CA GLU A 99 -16.67 28.08 -5.52
C GLU A 99 -17.42 27.91 -4.18
N TYR A 100 -17.07 26.88 -3.39
CA TYR A 100 -17.58 26.68 -2.03
C TYR A 100 -16.78 27.42 -0.96
N GLY A 101 -15.79 28.25 -1.32
CA GLY A 101 -14.99 29.05 -0.40
C GLY A 101 -13.72 28.37 0.13
N TYR A 102 -13.32 27.21 -0.40
CA TYR A 102 -12.13 26.49 0.01
C TYR A 102 -10.92 26.83 -0.89
N TYR A 103 -10.35 28.00 -0.70
CA TYR A 103 -9.28 28.55 -1.56
C TYR A 103 -7.92 27.86 -1.40
N ASP A 104 -7.69 27.14 -0.30
CA ASP A 104 -6.47 26.35 -0.04
C ASP A 104 -6.61 24.85 -0.43
N SER A 105 -7.61 24.51 -1.24
CA SER A 105 -7.90 23.12 -1.64
C SER A 105 -6.88 22.53 -2.61
N ASP A 106 -6.04 23.37 -3.21
CA ASP A 106 -4.98 23.01 -4.16
C ASP A 106 -3.65 22.59 -3.50
N LYS A 107 -3.62 22.45 -2.16
CA LYS A 107 -2.41 22.08 -1.41
C LYS A 107 -2.69 21.20 -0.21
N GLY A 108 -1.61 20.66 0.33
CA GLY A 108 -1.61 19.87 1.56
C GLY A 108 -2.53 18.64 1.49
N LEU A 109 -3.07 18.25 2.63
CA LEU A 109 -3.89 17.03 2.77
C LEU A 109 -5.16 17.06 1.90
N SER A 110 -5.72 18.23 1.61
CA SER A 110 -6.88 18.37 0.73
C SER A 110 -6.56 17.88 -0.67
N LEU A 111 -5.46 18.36 -1.24
CA LEU A 111 -5.01 17.95 -2.57
C LEU A 111 -4.59 16.48 -2.61
N GLU A 112 -3.83 16.02 -1.62
CA GLU A 112 -3.41 14.61 -1.52
C GLU A 112 -4.62 13.66 -1.52
N ASN A 113 -5.61 13.94 -0.66
CA ASN A 113 -6.83 13.15 -0.58
C ASN A 113 -7.70 13.24 -1.86
N SER A 114 -7.76 14.42 -2.49
CA SER A 114 -8.50 14.59 -3.75
C SER A 114 -7.90 13.73 -4.86
N GLN A 115 -6.58 13.72 -5.02
CA GLN A 115 -5.89 12.86 -5.99
C GLN A 115 -6.18 11.37 -5.75
N ALA A 116 -6.12 10.91 -4.50
CA ALA A 116 -6.41 9.52 -4.16
C ALA A 116 -7.87 9.15 -4.49
N ARG A 117 -8.84 10.03 -4.16
CA ARG A 117 -10.27 9.79 -4.46
C ARG A 117 -10.56 9.82 -5.95
N ILE A 118 -9.94 10.71 -6.71
CA ILE A 118 -10.07 10.75 -8.18
C ILE A 118 -9.59 9.44 -8.78
N ARG A 119 -8.44 8.91 -8.33
CA ARG A 119 -7.95 7.60 -8.76
C ARG A 119 -8.93 6.48 -8.40
N GLY A 120 -9.45 6.47 -7.18
CA GLY A 120 -10.45 5.50 -6.73
C GLY A 120 -11.74 5.55 -7.57
N HIS A 121 -12.24 6.75 -7.85
CA HIS A 121 -13.40 6.96 -8.72
C HIS A 121 -13.16 6.42 -10.14
N LEU A 122 -12.02 6.75 -10.75
CA LEU A 122 -11.68 6.29 -12.09
C LEU A 122 -11.54 4.76 -12.15
N LEU A 123 -10.84 4.15 -11.18
CA LEU A 123 -10.71 2.68 -11.12
C LEU A 123 -12.07 1.99 -11.01
N SER A 124 -12.97 2.51 -10.18
CA SER A 124 -14.32 1.98 -10.05
C SER A 124 -15.12 2.13 -11.34
N SER A 125 -14.96 3.25 -12.06
CA SER A 125 -15.60 3.49 -13.35
C SER A 125 -15.05 2.56 -14.43
N PHE A 126 -13.73 2.39 -14.50
CA PHE A 126 -13.08 1.44 -15.43
C PHE A 126 -13.51 0.01 -15.15
N ALA A 127 -13.60 -0.39 -13.87
CA ALA A 127 -14.10 -1.70 -13.50
C ALA A 127 -15.52 -1.95 -14.05
N SER A 128 -16.39 -0.96 -13.97
CA SER A 128 -17.74 -1.05 -14.55
C SER A 128 -17.72 -1.23 -16.07
N CYS A 129 -16.86 -0.48 -16.77
CA CYS A 129 -16.72 -0.58 -18.24
C CYS A 129 -16.13 -1.93 -18.67
N GLU A 130 -15.14 -2.43 -17.94
CA GLU A 130 -14.42 -3.68 -18.23
C GLU A 130 -15.11 -4.94 -17.65
N LYS A 131 -16.31 -4.79 -17.06
CA LYS A 131 -17.04 -5.88 -16.37
C LYS A 131 -16.16 -6.56 -15.32
N GLY A 132 -15.48 -5.77 -14.53
CA GLY A 132 -14.47 -6.21 -13.58
C GLY A 132 -14.66 -5.67 -12.17
N VAL A 133 -13.69 -5.96 -11.32
CA VAL A 133 -13.61 -5.51 -9.95
C VAL A 133 -12.22 -4.94 -9.67
N VAL A 134 -12.12 -4.01 -8.73
CA VAL A 134 -10.85 -3.39 -8.35
C VAL A 134 -10.16 -4.25 -7.29
N ILE A 135 -8.83 -4.41 -7.40
CA ILE A 135 -7.99 -4.96 -6.34
C ILE A 135 -7.43 -3.84 -5.46
N ASN A 136 -7.36 -4.07 -4.16
CA ASN A 136 -6.75 -3.11 -3.21
C ASN A 136 -5.25 -3.37 -3.08
N ASN A 137 -4.44 -2.32 -3.11
CA ASN A 137 -2.97 -2.40 -3.03
C ASN A 137 -2.39 -2.10 -1.64
N GLY A 138 -3.22 -1.76 -0.65
CA GLY A 138 -2.76 -1.41 0.70
C GLY A 138 -2.07 -2.55 1.41
N ASN A 139 -0.95 -2.27 2.07
CA ASN A 139 -0.21 -3.23 2.89
C ASN A 139 -0.55 -3.09 4.39
N LYS A 140 -0.02 -3.99 5.22
CA LYS A 140 -0.36 -4.09 6.64
C LYS A 140 -0.10 -2.81 7.43
N ILE A 141 1.02 -2.14 7.22
CA ILE A 141 1.35 -0.93 8.00
C ILE A 141 0.50 0.26 7.58
N GLU A 142 0.17 0.37 6.30
CA GLU A 142 -0.75 1.40 5.80
C GLU A 142 -2.14 1.19 6.39
N VAL A 143 -2.63 -0.05 6.41
CA VAL A 143 -3.89 -0.42 7.08
C VAL A 143 -3.84 -0.11 8.57
N ALA A 144 -2.77 -0.49 9.26
CA ALA A 144 -2.61 -0.28 10.70
C ALA A 144 -2.67 1.20 11.07
N LEU A 145 -1.88 2.01 10.40
CA LEU A 145 -1.77 3.45 10.66
C LEU A 145 -2.94 4.25 10.07
N GLY A 146 -3.74 3.65 9.17
CA GLY A 146 -4.71 4.39 8.39
C GLY A 146 -4.03 5.40 7.46
N TYR A 147 -2.80 5.09 6.99
CA TYR A 147 -2.08 5.87 6.00
C TYR A 147 -2.68 5.58 4.62
N CYS A 148 -3.91 5.98 4.48
CA CYS A 148 -4.77 5.76 3.33
C CYS A 148 -5.88 6.81 3.32
N THR A 149 -6.49 7.00 2.16
CA THR A 149 -7.60 7.92 1.94
C THR A 149 -8.89 7.13 1.73
N LEU A 150 -9.89 7.38 2.60
CA LEU A 150 -11.22 6.80 2.43
C LEU A 150 -11.81 7.17 1.07
N TYR A 151 -12.41 6.18 0.41
CA TYR A 151 -13.00 6.30 -0.92
C TYR A 151 -11.97 6.57 -2.04
N GLY A 152 -10.68 6.55 -1.70
CA GLY A 152 -9.56 6.63 -2.63
C GLY A 152 -8.85 5.29 -2.77
N ASP A 153 -7.72 5.15 -2.13
CA ASP A 153 -6.90 3.93 -2.13
C ASP A 153 -7.42 2.82 -1.19
N THR A 154 -8.48 3.09 -0.40
CA THR A 154 -9.16 2.08 0.41
C THR A 154 -10.19 1.24 -0.36
N ILE A 155 -10.42 1.49 -1.63
CA ILE A 155 -11.39 0.73 -2.43
C ILE A 155 -10.86 -0.63 -2.87
N GLY A 156 -11.76 -1.53 -3.24
CA GLY A 156 -11.46 -2.82 -3.84
C GLY A 156 -12.41 -3.93 -3.41
N ALA A 157 -12.34 -5.07 -4.10
CA ALA A 157 -13.08 -6.28 -3.75
C ALA A 157 -12.30 -7.18 -2.80
N LEU A 158 -10.96 -7.15 -2.86
CA LEU A 158 -10.06 -7.95 -2.05
C LEU A 158 -8.77 -7.17 -1.80
N SER A 159 -8.15 -7.36 -0.63
CA SER A 159 -6.85 -6.80 -0.23
C SER A 159 -5.85 -7.92 0.07
N PRO A 160 -5.13 -8.44 -0.94
CA PRO A 160 -4.20 -9.54 -0.74
C PRO A 160 -2.99 -9.17 0.12
N LEU A 161 -2.56 -7.90 0.08
CA LEU A 161 -1.38 -7.41 0.78
C LEU A 161 -1.69 -6.86 2.18
N GLY A 162 -2.96 -6.72 2.56
CA GLY A 162 -3.38 -6.03 3.78
C GLY A 162 -2.90 -6.65 5.09
N ASP A 163 -2.42 -7.89 5.08
CA ASP A 163 -1.78 -8.57 6.22
C ASP A 163 -0.28 -8.80 6.03
N LEU A 164 0.33 -8.22 5.00
CA LEU A 164 1.76 -8.33 4.72
C LEU A 164 2.51 -7.08 5.13
N THR A 165 3.58 -7.25 5.88
CA THR A 165 4.50 -6.18 6.23
C THR A 165 5.35 -5.78 5.01
N LYS A 166 5.88 -4.57 4.99
CA LYS A 166 6.73 -4.09 3.89
C LYS A 166 7.97 -4.98 3.70
N VAL A 167 8.53 -5.48 4.79
CA VAL A 167 9.68 -6.41 4.74
C VAL A 167 9.30 -7.73 4.08
N GLN A 168 8.10 -8.25 4.36
CA GLN A 168 7.58 -9.44 3.66
C GLN A 168 7.36 -9.17 2.17
N LEU A 169 6.91 -7.95 1.81
CA LEU A 169 6.74 -7.56 0.41
C LEU A 169 8.08 -7.52 -0.35
N PHE A 170 9.16 -7.03 0.25
CA PHE A 170 10.49 -7.10 -0.37
C PHE A 170 10.92 -8.55 -0.64
N ALA A 171 10.70 -9.45 0.31
CA ALA A 171 11.01 -10.87 0.14
C ALA A 171 10.12 -11.52 -0.94
N LEU A 172 8.82 -11.21 -0.94
CA LEU A 172 7.86 -11.72 -1.90
C LEU A 172 8.16 -11.26 -3.34
N ALA A 173 8.59 -10.02 -3.52
CA ALA A 173 8.99 -9.50 -4.83
C ALA A 173 10.19 -10.26 -5.40
N LYS A 174 11.19 -10.57 -4.58
CA LYS A 174 12.33 -11.41 -4.99
C LYS A 174 11.88 -12.82 -5.38
N GLN A 175 10.96 -13.41 -4.62
CA GLN A 175 10.40 -14.74 -4.93
C GLN A 175 9.60 -14.72 -6.24
N LEU A 176 8.78 -13.69 -6.48
CA LEU A 176 8.02 -13.51 -7.72
C LEU A 176 8.94 -13.43 -8.93
N ASN A 177 10.02 -12.64 -8.86
CA ASN A 177 11.01 -12.55 -9.91
C ASN A 177 11.70 -13.90 -10.20
N GLN A 178 11.96 -14.70 -9.17
CA GLN A 178 12.52 -16.06 -9.32
C GLN A 178 11.54 -17.02 -10.00
N VAL A 179 10.28 -17.04 -9.54
CA VAL A 179 9.24 -17.94 -10.07
C VAL A 179 8.90 -17.60 -11.53
N LEU A 180 8.87 -16.32 -11.86
CA LEU A 180 8.58 -15.86 -13.22
C LEU A 180 9.80 -15.91 -14.16
N GLY A 181 10.99 -16.28 -13.63
CA GLY A 181 12.21 -16.48 -14.40
C GLY A 181 12.80 -15.19 -15.00
N LYS A 182 12.34 -14.03 -14.60
CA LYS A 182 12.82 -12.72 -15.03
C LYS A 182 12.49 -11.64 -14.00
N PRO A 183 13.19 -10.48 -14.00
CA PRO A 183 12.90 -9.37 -13.09
C PRO A 183 11.61 -8.63 -13.51
N VAL A 184 10.47 -9.29 -13.29
CA VAL A 184 9.14 -8.72 -13.59
C VAL A 184 8.88 -7.49 -12.73
N ILE A 185 9.19 -7.59 -11.43
CA ILE A 185 9.13 -6.47 -10.50
C ILE A 185 10.46 -5.72 -10.59
N PRO A 186 10.47 -4.42 -10.92
CA PRO A 186 11.67 -3.63 -11.07
C PRO A 186 12.56 -3.68 -9.81
N THR A 187 13.86 -3.92 -10.02
CA THR A 187 14.82 -4.09 -8.92
C THR A 187 15.12 -2.79 -8.17
N ASN A 188 14.95 -1.64 -8.81
CA ASN A 188 15.08 -0.30 -8.20
C ASN A 188 14.05 -0.04 -7.07
N LEU A 189 12.99 -0.85 -6.99
CA LEU A 189 12.00 -0.82 -5.91
C LEU A 189 12.45 -1.58 -4.65
N LEU A 190 13.56 -2.31 -4.73
CA LEU A 190 14.03 -3.16 -3.64
C LEU A 190 15.21 -2.51 -2.93
N PRO A 191 15.20 -2.47 -1.57
CA PRO A 191 16.34 -1.95 -0.84
C PRO A 191 17.52 -2.91 -0.90
N GLU A 192 18.71 -2.36 -0.96
CA GLU A 192 19.96 -3.09 -0.73
C GLU A 192 20.53 -2.73 0.63
N LEU A 193 20.90 -3.72 1.42
CA LEU A 193 21.61 -3.52 2.68
C LEU A 193 23.12 -3.65 2.41
N LYS A 194 23.85 -2.54 2.50
CA LYS A 194 25.29 -2.50 2.34
C LYS A 194 25.92 -1.69 3.48
N ASP A 195 26.95 -2.25 4.12
CA ASP A 195 27.71 -1.62 5.20
C ASP A 195 26.78 -1.04 6.31
N GLU A 196 25.81 -1.83 6.74
CA GLU A 196 24.77 -1.45 7.73
C GLU A 196 23.89 -0.26 7.31
N LYS A 197 23.99 0.18 6.08
CA LYS A 197 23.12 1.22 5.49
C LYS A 197 22.17 0.60 4.48
N MET A 198 20.94 1.11 4.52
CA MET A 198 19.97 0.76 3.52
C MET A 198 20.11 1.72 2.36
N LEU A 199 20.45 1.16 1.20
CA LEU A 199 20.56 1.90 -0.05
C LEU A 199 19.24 1.74 -0.80
N TRP A 200 18.72 2.86 -1.26
CA TRP A 200 17.51 2.95 -2.05
C TRP A 200 17.82 3.63 -3.37
N GLU A 201 17.51 3.00 -4.46
CA GLU A 201 17.45 3.67 -5.75
C GLU A 201 16.14 4.47 -5.84
N MET A 202 15.04 3.87 -5.41
CA MET A 202 13.74 4.51 -5.30
C MET A 202 13.11 4.22 -3.94
N LYS A 203 12.96 5.26 -3.10
CA LYS A 203 12.29 5.13 -1.81
C LYS A 203 10.78 5.00 -1.99
N PRO A 204 10.10 4.18 -1.16
CA PRO A 204 8.64 4.15 -1.15
C PRO A 204 8.05 5.54 -0.86
N SER A 205 7.07 5.90 -1.67
CA SER A 205 6.33 7.16 -1.57
C SER A 205 4.98 7.03 -2.25
N ALA A 206 3.96 7.71 -1.73
CA ALA A 206 2.67 7.84 -2.38
C ALA A 206 2.67 8.83 -3.56
N GLU A 207 3.73 9.63 -3.73
CA GLU A 207 3.91 10.64 -4.80
C GLU A 207 2.69 11.56 -4.99
N LEU A 208 2.11 12.03 -3.90
CA LEU A 208 0.95 12.95 -3.90
C LEU A 208 1.37 14.42 -3.76
N LYS A 209 2.64 14.67 -3.42
CA LYS A 209 3.31 15.97 -3.31
C LYS A 209 4.80 15.85 -3.59
N GLU A 210 5.47 17.01 -3.77
CA GLU A 210 6.92 17.06 -3.96
C GLU A 210 7.68 16.46 -2.77
N ASP A 211 8.78 15.76 -3.05
CA ASP A 211 9.70 15.15 -2.07
C ASP A 211 9.02 14.32 -0.98
N GLN A 212 7.85 13.75 -1.27
CA GLN A 212 7.14 12.90 -0.32
C GLN A 212 7.92 11.63 -0.03
N ILE A 213 8.11 11.34 1.26
CA ILE A 213 8.61 10.07 1.76
C ILE A 213 7.59 9.54 2.76
N ASP A 214 7.30 8.26 2.69
CA ASP A 214 6.41 7.63 3.65
C ASP A 214 6.98 7.71 5.09
N PRO A 215 6.17 8.04 6.10
CA PRO A 215 6.64 8.27 7.46
C PRO A 215 7.00 6.99 8.23
N MET A 216 6.77 5.83 7.63
CA MET A 216 6.93 4.55 8.29
C MET A 216 8.41 4.15 8.42
N LYS A 217 8.74 3.59 9.57
CA LYS A 217 10.03 2.95 9.86
C LYS A 217 9.89 1.45 9.66
N TRP A 218 9.74 0.99 8.40
CA TRP A 218 9.25 -0.36 8.05
C TRP A 218 9.91 -1.50 8.81
N PHE A 219 11.24 -1.50 8.94
CA PHE A 219 11.97 -2.58 9.65
C PHE A 219 11.71 -2.61 11.15
N TYR A 220 11.18 -1.54 11.70
CA TYR A 220 10.82 -1.42 13.10
C TYR A 220 9.30 -1.46 13.30
N HIS A 221 8.53 -0.60 12.63
CA HIS A 221 7.08 -0.51 12.79
C HIS A 221 6.35 -1.78 12.34
N ASP A 222 6.87 -2.49 11.36
CA ASP A 222 6.28 -3.73 10.85
C ASP A 222 6.36 -4.90 11.84
N GLY A 223 7.11 -4.77 12.94
CA GLY A 223 7.33 -5.87 13.88
C GLY A 223 8.02 -7.10 13.26
N SER A 224 8.58 -6.95 12.06
CA SER A 224 9.25 -8.02 11.30
C SER A 224 10.69 -8.25 11.73
N ILE A 225 11.15 -7.50 12.72
CA ILE A 225 12.51 -7.51 13.20
C ILE A 225 12.68 -8.65 14.16
N TYR A 226 13.58 -9.57 13.86
CA TYR A 226 14.07 -10.53 14.84
C TYR A 226 14.66 -9.77 16.03
N GLN A 227 14.38 -10.23 17.24
CA GLN A 227 14.88 -9.57 18.48
C GLN A 227 16.39 -9.29 18.44
N SER A 228 17.17 -10.16 17.76
CA SER A 228 18.62 -10.01 17.58
C SER A 228 19.04 -8.79 16.74
N GLU A 229 18.15 -8.23 15.92
CA GLU A 229 18.46 -7.10 15.02
C GLU A 229 17.82 -5.80 15.44
N ILE A 230 16.95 -5.82 16.45
CA ILE A 230 16.17 -4.63 16.84
C ILE A 230 17.07 -3.44 17.19
N GLY A 231 18.16 -3.63 17.89
CA GLY A 231 19.09 -2.59 18.26
C GLY A 231 19.75 -1.91 17.05
N LYS A 232 20.01 -2.67 15.99
CA LYS A 232 20.53 -2.14 14.73
C LYS A 232 19.53 -1.19 14.06
N TRP A 233 18.27 -1.60 13.97
CA TRP A 233 17.23 -0.80 13.34
C TRP A 233 16.83 0.40 14.18
N LEU A 234 16.80 0.27 15.52
CA LEU A 234 16.60 1.42 16.40
C LEU A 234 17.66 2.49 16.16
N LYS A 235 18.94 2.09 16.08
CA LYS A 235 20.04 3.02 15.76
C LYS A 235 19.91 3.63 14.36
N TYR A 236 19.56 2.81 13.36
CA TYR A 236 19.36 3.27 11.99
C TYR A 236 18.29 4.38 11.90
N TYR A 237 17.20 4.25 12.65
CA TYR A 237 16.11 5.22 12.68
C TYR A 237 16.28 6.33 13.74
N GLY A 238 17.41 6.33 14.48
CA GLY A 238 17.65 7.30 15.56
C GLY A 238 16.79 7.11 16.79
N LEU A 239 16.27 5.89 17.00
CA LEU A 239 15.43 5.50 18.13
C LEU A 239 16.21 4.78 19.24
N ASP A 240 17.52 4.82 19.20
CA ASP A 240 18.41 4.26 20.23
C ASP A 240 18.45 5.09 21.51
N LYS A 241 17.89 6.31 21.49
CA LYS A 241 17.69 7.16 22.67
C LYS A 241 16.30 6.93 23.27
N PRO A 242 16.18 6.72 24.59
CA PRO A 242 14.90 6.40 25.24
C PRO A 242 13.77 7.39 24.90
N GLN A 243 14.05 8.68 24.92
CA GLN A 243 13.05 9.71 24.63
C GLN A 243 12.51 9.60 23.20
N ALA A 244 13.39 9.48 22.20
CA ALA A 244 12.99 9.34 20.78
C ALA A 244 12.19 8.05 20.55
N PHE A 245 12.55 6.95 21.22
CA PHE A 245 11.83 5.69 21.17
C PHE A 245 10.41 5.81 21.75
N ILE A 246 10.27 6.46 22.91
CA ILE A 246 8.97 6.64 23.56
C ILE A 246 8.06 7.53 22.72
N GLU A 247 8.58 8.62 22.16
CA GLU A 247 7.81 9.51 21.30
C GLU A 247 7.31 8.80 20.03
N ASP A 248 8.15 7.98 19.40
CA ASP A 248 7.78 7.20 18.24
C ASP A 248 6.73 6.13 18.58
N LEU A 249 6.88 5.44 19.69
CA LEU A 249 5.92 4.44 20.15
C LEU A 249 4.56 5.08 20.49
N GLU A 250 4.57 6.25 21.13
CA GLU A 250 3.36 7.02 21.42
C GLU A 250 2.64 7.42 20.12
N TRP A 251 3.38 7.94 19.15
CA TRP A 251 2.85 8.27 17.83
C TRP A 251 2.23 7.05 17.15
N LEU A 252 2.94 5.92 17.13
CA LEU A 252 2.48 4.68 16.53
C LEU A 252 1.16 4.19 17.14
N LEU A 253 1.13 4.03 18.45
CA LEU A 253 -0.05 3.53 19.17
C LEU A 253 -1.26 4.47 19.04
N LYS A 254 -1.02 5.77 19.15
CA LYS A 254 -2.06 6.79 18.98
C LYS A 254 -2.62 6.77 17.55
N THR A 255 -1.76 6.70 16.56
CA THR A 255 -2.17 6.69 15.15
C THR A 255 -2.99 5.44 14.82
N ILE A 256 -2.56 4.26 15.28
CA ILE A 256 -3.33 3.01 15.13
C ILE A 256 -4.72 3.14 15.75
N SER A 257 -4.81 3.68 16.96
CA SER A 257 -6.08 3.81 17.68
C SER A 257 -7.04 4.83 17.05
N LEU A 258 -6.53 5.97 16.60
CA LEU A 258 -7.36 7.03 16.02
C LEU A 258 -7.90 6.69 14.62
N ASN A 259 -7.23 5.83 13.88
CA ASN A 259 -7.59 5.50 12.50
C ASN A 259 -8.39 4.19 12.34
N VAL A 260 -8.97 3.66 13.42
CA VAL A 260 -9.80 2.44 13.37
C VAL A 260 -10.96 2.58 12.37
N PHE A 261 -11.58 3.76 12.29
CA PHE A 261 -12.69 4.02 11.37
C PHE A 261 -12.33 3.84 9.89
N LYS A 262 -11.06 3.98 9.53
CA LYS A 262 -10.59 3.68 8.18
C LYS A 262 -10.48 2.18 7.95
N ARG A 263 -9.96 1.44 8.94
CA ARG A 263 -9.77 -0.02 8.84
C ARG A 263 -11.06 -0.79 8.64
N ILE A 264 -12.14 -0.38 9.31
CA ILE A 264 -13.45 -1.05 9.16
C ILE A 264 -14.09 -0.86 7.78
N GLN A 265 -13.59 0.08 6.98
CA GLN A 265 -14.04 0.36 5.61
C GLN A 265 -13.11 -0.21 4.54
N MET A 266 -12.07 -0.94 4.94
CA MET A 266 -11.20 -1.64 4.00
C MET A 266 -11.89 -2.87 3.39
N PRO A 267 -11.54 -3.27 2.15
CA PRO A 267 -12.02 -4.52 1.58
C PRO A 267 -11.52 -5.74 2.39
N PRO A 268 -12.12 -6.94 2.18
CA PRO A 268 -11.66 -8.17 2.81
C PRO A 268 -10.15 -8.37 2.63
N ILE A 269 -9.45 -8.64 3.73
CA ILE A 269 -8.00 -8.86 3.76
C ILE A 269 -7.72 -10.35 3.73
N VAL A 270 -6.78 -10.79 2.90
CA VAL A 270 -6.24 -12.15 2.94
C VAL A 270 -5.36 -12.28 4.18
N MET A 271 -5.86 -12.97 5.20
CA MET A 271 -5.17 -13.12 6.48
C MET A 271 -4.15 -14.27 6.42
N VAL A 272 -2.89 -13.95 6.63
CA VAL A 272 -1.76 -14.90 6.61
C VAL A 272 -0.98 -14.89 7.91
N SER A 273 -1.30 -14.01 8.85
CA SER A 273 -0.70 -13.90 10.17
C SER A 273 -1.74 -13.99 11.29
N ARG A 274 -1.28 -14.23 12.53
CA ARG A 274 -2.15 -14.25 13.70
C ARG A 274 -2.67 -12.87 14.10
N GLY A 275 -1.91 -11.81 13.86
CA GLY A 275 -2.26 -10.43 14.17
C GLY A 275 -2.67 -9.67 12.91
N SER A 276 -3.78 -10.05 12.30
CA SER A 276 -4.30 -9.42 11.09
C SER A 276 -5.32 -8.33 11.39
N PHE A 277 -5.21 -7.18 10.75
CA PHE A 277 -6.24 -6.14 10.79
C PHE A 277 -7.52 -6.52 10.02
N GLY A 278 -7.55 -7.68 9.40
CA GLY A 278 -8.72 -8.24 8.73
C GLY A 278 -9.89 -8.56 9.69
N ASN A 279 -9.58 -9.10 10.86
CA ASN A 279 -10.57 -9.48 11.89
C ASN A 279 -10.21 -8.96 13.27
N ASP A 280 -8.99 -9.23 13.76
CA ASP A 280 -8.63 -9.08 15.18
C ASP A 280 -8.55 -7.63 15.65
N PHE A 281 -8.38 -6.68 14.74
CA PHE A 281 -8.20 -5.25 15.06
C PHE A 281 -9.25 -4.35 14.38
N ARG A 282 -10.41 -4.90 14.01
CA ARG A 282 -11.52 -4.11 13.46
C ARG A 282 -12.44 -3.50 14.51
N GLU A 283 -12.26 -3.86 15.77
CA GLU A 283 -13.08 -3.30 16.85
C GLU A 283 -12.86 -1.79 16.99
N ALA A 284 -13.95 -1.08 17.10
CA ALA A 284 -13.91 0.38 17.29
C ALA A 284 -13.35 0.71 18.66
N GLN A 285 -12.26 1.44 18.70
CA GLN A 285 -11.73 2.02 19.93
C GLN A 285 -12.14 3.49 20.00
N LEU A 286 -12.93 3.83 21.01
CA LEU A 286 -13.45 5.18 21.16
C LEU A 286 -12.41 6.18 21.65
N LYS A 287 -11.36 5.71 22.33
CA LYS A 287 -10.31 6.56 22.88
C LYS A 287 -9.02 5.77 23.10
N PHE A 288 -7.89 6.36 22.71
CA PHE A 288 -6.59 5.84 23.09
C PHE A 288 -6.43 5.93 24.61
N GLN A 289 -6.13 4.79 25.23
CA GLN A 289 -5.81 4.69 26.66
C GLN A 289 -4.45 4.01 26.80
N PRO A 290 -3.42 4.74 27.22
CA PRO A 290 -2.12 4.15 27.45
C PRO A 290 -2.18 3.13 28.58
N SER A 291 -1.50 1.98 28.40
CA SER A 291 -1.39 0.96 29.44
C SER A 291 -0.51 1.45 30.61
N ASP A 292 -0.71 0.87 31.81
CA ASP A 292 0.13 1.17 32.99
C ASP A 292 1.61 0.94 32.71
N ARG A 293 1.95 -0.08 31.95
CA ARG A 293 3.33 -0.35 31.52
C ARG A 293 3.89 0.76 30.65
N TYR A 294 3.09 1.29 29.73
CA TYR A 294 3.48 2.44 28.90
C TYR A 294 3.68 3.70 29.73
N LEU A 295 2.77 3.95 30.69
CA LEU A 295 2.88 5.10 31.58
C LEU A 295 4.11 4.99 32.50
N ALA A 296 4.45 3.79 32.96
CA ALA A 296 5.67 3.54 33.73
C ALA A 296 6.94 3.83 32.90
N LEU A 297 7.01 3.35 31.65
CA LEU A 297 8.13 3.63 30.74
C LEU A 297 8.30 5.11 30.39
N LYS A 298 7.21 5.88 30.42
CA LYS A 298 7.25 7.33 30.18
C LYS A 298 7.72 8.12 31.39
N ALA A 299 7.65 7.54 32.58
CA ALA A 299 8.05 8.16 33.83
C ALA A 299 9.53 7.93 34.22
N GLU A 300 10.18 6.92 33.61
CA GLU A 300 11.63 6.64 33.63
C GLU A 300 12.39 7.58 32.68
#